data_1c8af4a6c16a1cc60cf376e0efe0d844
#
_entry.id   1c8af4a6c16a1cc60cf376e0efe0d844
#
_cell.length_a   1.000
_cell.length_b   1.000
_cell.length_c   1.000
_cell.angle_alpha   90.00
_cell.angle_beta   90.00
_cell.angle_gamma   90.00
#
_symmetry.space_group_name_H-M   'P 1'
#
loop_
_entity.id
_entity.type
_entity.pdbx_description
1 polymer ?
#
loop_
_entity_poly.entity_id
_entity_poly.type
_entity_poly.pdbx_seq_one_letter_code
_entity_poly.pdbx_strand_id
1 'polypeptide(L)'
;YDNLIAEYDYLQEELDSGEARIGPYTDFWAELNMLQYLTKMAHPVLRRVSQLDIVAVMDLMEMAREYRLKVANLQNGQLVDQRSYDNVYFKLMIDISREKWDPIYDAALIINVLTNFSHIHFKLFGSTAAAGRAVFVVKGDFAITGLLVSHSRCAAVTATEDPQNCESLYDNFSKLCVRDDQLFRDTSMRQLISQYDYMHTLLASNLRWMFGHLNELLLPDDLFEEILTAHEAELKDFLGATPAELRSVHNLAKGVVEETNIRILIYEAAFSSMAVSGELDFFSYKVNLTPDQRSRCISYVLQLCKQREKLEFRLISGRIVNDFQYVADPNMFLSGAASYLRLDNNCPINRIAMVNNSVMEDRLSEYFDQVWNLDDQNVTKIGRASCRE
;
A
#
# COMPACT_ATOMS: atom_id res chain seq x y z
N TYR A 1 11.29 29.04 -1.72
CA TYR A 1 11.74 28.63 -3.05
C TYR A 1 13.18 29.07 -3.28
N ASP A 2 13.49 30.33 -3.04
CA ASP A 2 14.84 30.88 -3.25
C ASP A 2 15.88 30.33 -2.25
N ASN A 3 15.50 30.07 -1.01
CA ASN A 3 16.35 29.42 -0.02
C ASN A 3 16.63 27.94 -0.38
N LEU A 4 15.68 27.29 -1.00
CA LEU A 4 15.81 25.92 -1.48
C LEU A 4 16.79 25.79 -2.66
N ILE A 5 16.78 26.76 -3.56
CA ILE A 5 17.72 26.81 -4.68
C ILE A 5 19.14 27.07 -4.16
N ALA A 6 19.29 28.01 -3.22
CA ALA A 6 20.60 28.31 -2.64
C ALA A 6 21.21 27.15 -1.86
N GLU A 7 20.39 26.42 -1.08
CA GLU A 7 20.84 25.22 -0.36
C GLU A 7 21.13 24.06 -1.31
N TYR A 8 20.43 23.98 -2.43
CA TYR A 8 20.68 23.04 -3.50
C TYR A 8 21.99 23.31 -4.25
N ASP A 9 22.24 24.58 -4.64
CA ASP A 9 23.48 24.97 -5.32
C ASP A 9 24.68 24.70 -4.41
N TYR A 10 24.53 24.96 -3.12
CA TYR A 10 25.54 24.67 -2.11
C TYR A 10 25.86 23.18 -1.99
N LEU A 11 24.86 22.30 -1.97
CA LEU A 11 25.05 20.84 -1.98
C LEU A 11 25.74 20.36 -3.27
N GLN A 12 25.36 20.92 -4.40
CA GLN A 12 25.96 20.57 -5.69
C GLN A 12 27.45 20.90 -5.71
N GLU A 13 27.81 22.09 -5.20
CA GLU A 13 29.23 22.48 -5.08
C GLU A 13 30.01 21.54 -4.17
N GLU A 14 29.39 21.02 -3.10
CA GLU A 14 30.01 20.09 -2.17
C GLU A 14 30.15 18.68 -2.73
N LEU A 15 29.14 18.20 -3.45
CA LEU A 15 29.20 16.93 -4.15
C LEU A 15 30.26 16.93 -5.27
N ASP A 16 30.39 18.06 -5.96
CA ASP A 16 31.39 18.24 -7.02
C ASP A 16 32.82 18.31 -6.44
N SER A 17 32.98 18.79 -5.21
CA SER A 17 34.30 18.82 -4.53
C SER A 17 34.74 17.46 -3.98
N GLY A 18 33.83 16.46 -3.90
CA GLY A 18 34.10 15.15 -3.33
C GLY A 18 34.30 15.14 -1.82
N GLU A 19 34.05 16.27 -1.14
CA GLU A 19 34.14 16.39 0.31
C GLU A 19 32.81 16.04 0.98
N ALA A 20 32.83 15.11 1.90
CA ALA A 20 31.70 14.84 2.76
C ALA A 20 31.65 15.90 3.87
N ARG A 21 30.62 16.76 3.91
CA ARG A 21 30.42 17.70 5.01
C ARG A 21 29.44 17.18 6.03
N ILE A 22 29.80 17.39 7.29
CA ILE A 22 28.94 17.17 8.46
C ILE A 22 28.68 18.55 9.04
N GLY A 23 27.41 19.01 9.02
CA GLY A 23 27.07 20.33 9.55
C GLY A 23 25.65 20.39 10.13
N PRO A 24 25.36 21.36 10.99
CA PRO A 24 24.00 21.68 11.39
C PRO A 24 23.32 22.41 10.23
N TYR A 25 22.35 21.78 9.65
CA TYR A 25 21.51 22.37 8.61
C TYR A 25 20.13 22.69 9.17
N THR A 26 19.45 23.66 8.54
CA THR A 26 18.13 24.03 8.96
C THR A 26 17.12 22.91 8.72
N ASP A 27 16.13 22.86 9.55
CA ASP A 27 15.12 21.81 9.69
C ASP A 27 14.47 21.34 8.38
N PHE A 28 14.38 22.24 7.45
CA PHE A 28 13.74 22.07 6.17
C PHE A 28 14.61 21.32 5.14
N TRP A 29 15.92 21.36 5.35
CA TRP A 29 16.88 20.95 4.35
C TRP A 29 17.00 19.43 4.18
N ALA A 30 17.14 18.70 5.27
CA ALA A 30 17.36 17.26 5.20
C ALA A 30 16.14 16.51 4.63
N GLU A 31 14.96 16.92 5.04
CA GLU A 31 13.72 16.26 4.65
C GLU A 31 13.32 16.62 3.21
N LEU A 32 13.46 17.87 2.84
CA LEU A 32 13.08 18.34 1.51
C LEU A 32 14.12 17.99 0.45
N ASN A 33 15.41 18.08 0.76
CA ASN A 33 16.45 17.72 -0.18
C ASN A 33 16.56 16.23 -0.41
N MET A 34 16.29 15.41 0.59
CA MET A 34 16.21 13.98 0.35
C MET A 34 15.14 13.65 -0.69
N LEU A 35 13.95 14.26 -0.60
CA LEU A 35 12.88 14.08 -1.58
C LEU A 35 13.15 14.80 -2.90
N GLN A 36 13.74 15.98 -2.89
CA GLN A 36 14.10 16.72 -4.11
C GLN A 36 15.33 16.14 -4.79
N TYR A 37 16.29 15.67 -4.04
CA TYR A 37 17.44 14.95 -4.57
C TYR A 37 16.97 13.66 -5.26
N LEU A 38 16.01 12.96 -4.66
CA LEU A 38 15.35 11.82 -5.27
C LEU A 38 14.61 12.16 -6.56
N THR A 39 13.94 13.31 -6.60
CA THR A 39 13.05 13.64 -7.73
C THR A 39 13.73 14.48 -8.82
N LYS A 40 14.69 15.33 -8.47
CA LYS A 40 15.33 16.24 -9.43
C LYS A 40 16.79 15.96 -9.71
N MET A 41 17.56 15.56 -8.70
CA MET A 41 19.01 15.37 -8.83
C MET A 41 19.41 13.94 -9.05
N ALA A 42 18.85 13.04 -8.29
CA ALA A 42 19.10 11.63 -8.47
C ALA A 42 18.63 11.13 -9.85
N HIS A 43 17.64 11.78 -10.45
CA HIS A 43 17.11 11.38 -11.74
C HIS A 43 18.13 11.34 -12.89
N PRO A 44 19.08 12.28 -13.05
CA PRO A 44 20.16 12.15 -14.03
C PRO A 44 21.14 11.04 -13.68
N VAL A 45 21.43 10.84 -12.39
CA VAL A 45 22.36 9.81 -11.89
C VAL A 45 21.71 8.43 -12.02
N LEU A 46 20.46 8.29 -11.62
CA LEU A 46 19.66 7.06 -11.75
C LEU A 46 19.52 6.57 -13.19
N ARG A 47 19.59 7.45 -14.19
CA ARG A 47 19.56 7.08 -15.62
C ARG A 47 20.80 6.39 -16.15
N ARG A 48 21.87 6.31 -15.35
CA ARG A 48 23.15 5.73 -15.79
C ARG A 48 23.25 4.22 -15.62
N VAL A 49 22.31 3.61 -14.88
CA VAL A 49 22.36 2.19 -14.54
C VAL A 49 21.14 1.45 -15.05
N SER A 50 21.34 0.23 -15.58
CA SER A 50 20.25 -0.65 -16.04
C SER A 50 19.48 -1.31 -14.91
N GLN A 51 20.14 -1.56 -13.79
CA GLN A 51 19.56 -2.07 -12.54
C GLN A 51 19.77 -1.04 -11.43
N LEU A 52 18.74 -0.80 -10.66
CA LEU A 52 18.75 0.16 -9.57
C LEU A 52 18.50 -0.56 -8.24
N ASP A 53 19.49 -0.53 -7.36
CA ASP A 53 19.41 -1.05 -6.01
C ASP A 53 19.37 0.10 -5.00
N ILE A 54 18.24 0.27 -4.30
CA ILE A 54 18.01 1.35 -3.35
C ILE A 54 17.76 0.78 -1.96
N VAL A 55 18.32 1.42 -0.95
CA VAL A 55 17.93 1.23 0.45
C VAL A 55 17.68 2.58 1.11
N ALA A 56 16.54 2.70 1.79
CA ALA A 56 16.23 3.84 2.63
C ALA A 56 15.89 3.38 4.05
N VAL A 57 16.39 4.11 5.03
CA VAL A 57 16.11 3.88 6.46
C VAL A 57 15.66 5.21 7.03
N MET A 58 14.34 5.33 7.29
CA MET A 58 13.73 6.62 7.60
C MET A 58 12.85 6.52 8.84
N ASP A 59 13.05 7.46 9.76
CA ASP A 59 12.13 7.69 10.87
C ASP A 59 10.88 8.45 10.38
N LEU A 60 10.18 7.83 9.42
CA LEU A 60 9.10 8.46 8.68
C LEU A 60 7.96 8.94 9.59
N MET A 61 7.65 8.18 10.65
CA MET A 61 6.55 8.50 11.55
C MET A 61 6.89 9.65 12.51
N GLU A 62 8.17 9.99 12.69
CA GLU A 62 8.61 11.15 13.47
C GLU A 62 8.75 12.41 12.62
N MET A 63 8.74 12.30 11.30
CA MET A 63 8.80 13.46 10.41
C MET A 63 7.52 14.30 10.50
N ALA A 64 7.64 15.61 10.26
CA ALA A 64 6.49 16.50 10.17
C ALA A 64 5.50 16.02 9.08
N ARG A 65 4.21 16.24 9.32
CA ARG A 65 3.11 15.75 8.46
C ARG A 65 3.28 16.16 6.99
N GLU A 66 3.75 17.36 6.73
CA GLU A 66 3.97 17.87 5.37
C GLU A 66 5.01 17.06 4.59
N TYR A 67 6.03 16.52 5.25
CA TYR A 67 7.06 15.69 4.63
C TYR A 67 6.59 14.26 4.42
N ARG A 68 5.84 13.71 5.39
CA ARG A 68 5.16 12.41 5.22
C ARG A 68 4.21 12.43 4.02
N LEU A 69 3.49 13.55 3.82
CA LEU A 69 2.65 13.77 2.63
C LEU A 69 3.43 13.72 1.32
N LYS A 70 4.63 14.29 1.30
CA LYS A 70 5.46 14.24 0.08
C LYS A 70 5.84 12.79 -0.26
N VAL A 71 6.17 11.97 0.74
CA VAL A 71 6.45 10.53 0.54
C VAL A 71 5.20 9.81 0.04
N ALA A 72 4.03 10.07 0.65
CA ALA A 72 2.77 9.47 0.25
C ALA A 72 2.33 9.83 -1.18
N ASN A 73 2.67 11.04 -1.62
CA ASN A 73 2.30 11.56 -2.95
C ASN A 73 3.37 11.30 -4.02
N LEU A 74 4.49 10.66 -3.66
CA LEU A 74 5.49 10.24 -4.63
C LEU A 74 4.90 9.18 -5.56
N GLN A 75 4.83 9.51 -6.84
CA GLN A 75 4.48 8.54 -7.86
C GLN A 75 5.74 7.84 -8.39
N ASN A 76 5.58 6.58 -8.80
CA ASN A 76 6.67 5.81 -9.39
C ASN A 76 7.39 6.54 -10.52
N GLY A 77 6.65 7.26 -11.38
CA GLY A 77 7.24 8.04 -12.48
C GLY A 77 8.05 9.25 -12.04
N GLN A 78 7.95 9.66 -10.76
CA GLN A 78 8.74 10.75 -10.21
C GLN A 78 10.06 10.26 -9.59
N LEU A 79 10.07 9.03 -9.06
CA LEU A 79 11.29 8.42 -8.50
C LEU A 79 12.17 7.81 -9.58
N VAL A 80 11.55 7.12 -10.53
CA VAL A 80 12.26 6.36 -11.54
C VAL A 80 11.50 6.47 -12.85
N ASP A 81 12.14 6.95 -13.90
CA ASP A 81 11.59 6.81 -15.24
C ASP A 81 11.65 5.31 -15.61
N GLN A 82 10.53 4.62 -15.49
CA GLN A 82 10.41 3.17 -15.76
C GLN A 82 10.92 2.75 -17.14
N ARG A 83 11.01 3.67 -18.10
CA ARG A 83 11.57 3.41 -19.42
C ARG A 83 13.08 3.26 -19.42
N SER A 84 13.73 3.65 -18.33
CA SER A 84 15.18 3.67 -18.22
C SER A 84 15.78 2.51 -17.43
N TYR A 85 14.94 1.71 -16.73
CA TYR A 85 15.40 0.61 -15.86
C TYR A 85 14.59 -0.65 -16.07
N ASP A 86 15.26 -1.76 -16.33
CA ASP A 86 14.62 -3.07 -16.44
C ASP A 86 14.23 -3.63 -15.06
N ASN A 87 15.01 -3.30 -14.03
CA ASN A 87 14.80 -3.79 -12.67
C ASN A 87 15.12 -2.73 -11.62
N VAL A 88 14.16 -2.40 -10.77
CA VAL A 88 14.33 -1.53 -9.61
C VAL A 88 14.03 -2.31 -8.34
N TYR A 89 15.00 -2.36 -7.43
CA TYR A 89 14.89 -2.97 -6.10
C TYR A 89 14.97 -1.89 -5.03
N PHE A 90 13.88 -1.68 -4.32
CA PHE A 90 13.80 -0.66 -3.27
C PHE A 90 13.44 -1.29 -1.93
N LYS A 91 14.32 -1.17 -0.95
CA LYS A 91 14.09 -1.54 0.44
C LYS A 91 13.88 -0.28 1.27
N LEU A 92 12.71 -0.14 1.88
CA LEU A 92 12.41 0.95 2.81
C LEU A 92 12.24 0.39 4.22
N MET A 93 12.97 0.91 5.19
CA MET A 93 12.81 0.61 6.60
C MET A 93 12.25 1.83 7.34
N ILE A 94 11.20 1.62 8.13
CA ILE A 94 10.53 2.64 8.95
C ILE A 94 10.32 2.12 10.36
N ASP A 95 10.13 3.01 11.32
CA ASP A 95 9.73 2.66 12.69
C ASP A 95 8.22 2.80 12.85
N ILE A 96 7.51 1.68 13.04
CA ILE A 96 6.05 1.63 13.24
C ILE A 96 5.67 1.37 14.70
N SER A 97 6.66 1.21 15.59
CA SER A 97 6.45 0.83 17.00
C SER A 97 6.12 2.01 17.92
N ARG A 98 6.23 3.24 17.44
CA ARG A 98 6.17 4.45 18.26
C ARG A 98 4.80 4.73 18.86
N GLU A 99 4.80 5.33 20.05
CA GLU A 99 3.60 5.76 20.79
C GLU A 99 2.76 6.83 20.07
N LYS A 100 3.38 7.61 19.18
CA LYS A 100 2.73 8.69 18.41
C LYS A 100 2.16 8.24 17.06
N TRP A 101 1.84 7.00 16.92
CA TRP A 101 1.15 6.48 15.74
C TRP A 101 -0.23 7.10 15.61
N ASP A 102 -0.53 7.74 14.46
CA ASP A 102 -1.88 8.15 14.08
C ASP A 102 -2.53 6.99 13.28
N PRO A 103 -3.50 6.27 13.85
CA PRO A 103 -4.02 5.06 13.23
C PRO A 103 -4.58 5.28 11.84
N ILE A 104 -5.20 6.42 11.58
CA ILE A 104 -5.81 6.71 10.28
C ILE A 104 -4.76 7.22 9.30
N TYR A 105 -4.01 8.23 9.69
CA TYR A 105 -3.08 8.90 8.80
C TYR A 105 -1.90 8.01 8.42
N ASP A 106 -1.26 7.39 9.42
CA ASP A 106 -0.03 6.61 9.19
C ASP A 106 -0.31 5.28 8.50
N ALA A 107 -1.45 4.63 8.79
CA ALA A 107 -1.88 3.45 8.04
C ALA A 107 -2.19 3.79 6.56
N ALA A 108 -2.94 4.87 6.31
CA ALA A 108 -3.23 5.33 4.96
C ALA A 108 -1.95 5.72 4.20
N LEU A 109 -0.97 6.32 4.88
CA LEU A 109 0.36 6.61 4.32
C LEU A 109 1.05 5.31 3.86
N ILE A 110 1.09 4.28 4.70
CA ILE A 110 1.71 2.99 4.36
C ILE A 110 0.99 2.33 3.19
N ILE A 111 -0.33 2.32 3.19
CA ILE A 111 -1.15 1.77 2.10
C ILE A 111 -0.84 2.50 0.78
N ASN A 112 -0.76 3.83 0.80
CA ASN A 112 -0.40 4.62 -0.37
C ASN A 112 1.02 4.31 -0.87
N VAL A 113 1.99 4.22 0.03
CA VAL A 113 3.38 3.87 -0.33
C VAL A 113 3.44 2.49 -0.98
N LEU A 114 2.79 1.49 -0.41
CA LEU A 114 2.73 0.14 -0.99
C LEU A 114 2.13 0.14 -2.40
N THR A 115 1.04 0.87 -2.59
CA THR A 115 0.34 0.94 -3.88
C THR A 115 1.17 1.70 -4.91
N ASN A 116 1.75 2.85 -4.52
CA ASN A 116 2.56 3.67 -5.40
C ASN A 116 3.83 2.95 -5.88
N PHE A 117 4.42 2.10 -5.05
CA PHE A 117 5.61 1.32 -5.39
C PHE A 117 5.31 -0.11 -5.88
N SER A 118 4.06 -0.41 -6.22
CA SER A 118 3.66 -1.75 -6.69
C SER A 118 4.32 -2.18 -8.01
N HIS A 119 4.81 -1.23 -8.81
CA HIS A 119 5.43 -1.48 -10.12
C HIS A 119 6.92 -1.84 -10.07
N ILE A 120 7.54 -1.76 -8.89
CA ILE A 120 8.95 -2.08 -8.68
C ILE A 120 9.08 -3.20 -7.63
N HIS A 121 10.28 -3.76 -7.48
CA HIS A 121 10.58 -4.72 -6.41
C HIS A 121 10.72 -3.99 -5.07
N PHE A 122 9.58 -3.57 -4.51
CA PHE A 122 9.51 -2.81 -3.26
C PHE A 122 9.36 -3.74 -2.06
N LYS A 123 10.14 -3.49 -1.00
CA LYS A 123 10.02 -4.19 0.28
C LYS A 123 10.01 -3.19 1.42
N LEU A 124 9.02 -3.31 2.30
CA LEU A 124 8.85 -2.47 3.47
C LEU A 124 9.20 -3.26 4.74
N PHE A 125 10.06 -2.67 5.57
CA PHE A 125 10.53 -3.23 6.83
C PHE A 125 10.15 -2.34 7.99
N GLY A 126 9.86 -2.93 9.16
CA GLY A 126 9.54 -2.23 10.41
C GLY A 126 10.57 -2.51 11.48
N SER A 127 11.36 -1.50 11.86
CA SER A 127 12.37 -1.67 12.89
C SER A 127 12.67 -0.36 13.60
N THR A 128 12.89 -0.44 14.92
CA THR A 128 13.38 0.68 15.73
C THR A 128 14.77 1.16 15.29
N ALA A 129 15.49 0.39 14.48
CA ALA A 129 16.74 0.83 13.87
C ALA A 129 16.54 2.04 12.94
N ALA A 130 15.32 2.33 12.46
CA ALA A 130 15.03 3.53 11.70
C ALA A 130 14.92 4.79 12.56
N ALA A 131 14.77 4.65 13.89
CA ALA A 131 14.57 5.77 14.80
C ALA A 131 15.69 6.83 14.69
N GLY A 132 15.30 8.08 14.51
CA GLY A 132 16.21 9.21 14.40
C GLY A 132 17.06 9.25 13.12
N ARG A 133 16.76 8.43 12.13
CA ARG A 133 17.53 8.36 10.88
C ARG A 133 16.74 8.85 9.68
N ALA A 134 17.46 9.44 8.74
CA ALA A 134 16.99 9.80 7.41
C ALA A 134 18.08 9.41 6.41
N VAL A 135 18.05 8.18 5.92
CA VAL A 135 19.08 7.60 5.05
C VAL A 135 18.44 7.19 3.74
N PHE A 136 19.09 7.57 2.65
CA PHE A 136 18.77 7.10 1.32
C PHE A 136 20.05 6.80 0.55
N VAL A 137 20.17 5.60 0.03
CA VAL A 137 21.37 5.15 -0.66
C VAL A 137 20.99 4.43 -1.95
N VAL A 138 21.58 4.86 -3.04
CA VAL A 138 21.63 4.15 -4.33
C VAL A 138 22.97 3.47 -4.44
N LYS A 139 22.99 2.16 -4.60
CA LYS A 139 24.19 1.35 -4.62
C LYS A 139 25.17 1.80 -5.70
N GLY A 140 26.39 2.16 -5.30
CA GLY A 140 27.46 2.55 -6.21
C GLY A 140 27.27 3.89 -6.91
N ASP A 141 26.28 4.68 -6.51
CA ASP A 141 25.93 5.92 -7.21
C ASP A 141 25.92 7.14 -6.28
N PHE A 142 24.96 7.23 -5.36
CA PHE A 142 24.98 8.29 -4.37
C PHE A 142 24.37 7.85 -3.04
N ALA A 143 24.70 8.56 -1.98
CA ALA A 143 24.10 8.37 -0.67
C ALA A 143 23.91 9.70 0.03
N ILE A 144 22.79 9.82 0.74
CA ILE A 144 22.54 10.88 1.70
C ILE A 144 22.15 10.26 3.03
N THR A 145 22.78 10.72 4.12
CA THR A 145 22.52 10.24 5.47
C THR A 145 22.28 11.42 6.38
N GLY A 146 21.22 11.38 7.15
CA GLY A 146 20.83 12.38 8.12
C GLY A 146 20.55 11.79 9.49
N LEU A 147 20.81 12.57 10.53
CA LEU A 147 20.45 12.27 11.92
C LEU A 147 19.35 13.24 12.36
N LEU A 148 18.15 12.73 12.57
CA LEU A 148 17.00 13.49 13.03
C LEU A 148 17.07 13.65 14.56
N VAL A 149 16.85 14.88 15.04
CA VAL A 149 16.76 15.18 16.49
C VAL A 149 15.36 15.54 16.93
N SER A 150 14.49 15.94 16.00
CA SER A 150 13.08 16.22 16.25
C SER A 150 12.32 16.14 14.93
N HIS A 151 10.98 16.30 14.99
CA HIS A 151 10.05 16.19 13.83
C HIS A 151 10.47 16.94 12.56
N SER A 152 11.25 17.99 12.69
CA SER A 152 11.64 18.86 11.60
C SER A 152 13.11 19.25 11.64
N ARG A 153 13.93 18.65 12.51
CA ARG A 153 15.34 19.02 12.68
C ARG A 153 16.27 17.88 12.41
N CYS A 154 17.20 18.13 11.51
CA CYS A 154 18.34 17.27 11.29
C CYS A 154 19.59 17.85 11.94
N ALA A 155 20.24 17.10 12.81
CA ALA A 155 21.47 17.54 13.48
C ALA A 155 22.67 17.56 12.55
N ALA A 156 22.71 16.63 11.60
CA ALA A 156 23.77 16.51 10.62
C ALA A 156 23.27 15.80 9.37
N VAL A 157 23.79 16.21 8.23
CA VAL A 157 23.58 15.54 6.95
C VAL A 157 24.91 15.31 6.28
N THR A 158 25.09 14.15 5.68
CA THR A 158 26.25 13.81 4.87
C THR A 158 25.78 13.31 3.53
N ALA A 159 26.32 13.84 2.45
CA ALA A 159 26.07 13.37 1.09
C ALA A 159 27.38 12.93 0.44
N THR A 160 27.33 11.89 -0.39
CA THR A 160 28.49 11.39 -1.14
C THR A 160 28.06 10.78 -2.47
N GLU A 161 28.86 10.98 -3.51
CA GLU A 161 28.77 10.30 -4.80
C GLU A 161 29.98 9.37 -5.05
N ASP A 162 30.84 9.16 -4.06
CA ASP A 162 31.92 8.19 -4.19
C ASP A 162 31.33 6.77 -4.27
N PRO A 163 31.57 6.03 -5.37
CA PRO A 163 30.95 4.73 -5.60
C PRO A 163 31.27 3.69 -4.53
N GLN A 164 32.51 3.70 -3.97
CA GLN A 164 32.90 2.74 -2.94
C GLN A 164 32.21 3.02 -1.63
N ASN A 165 32.08 4.30 -1.26
CA ASN A 165 31.33 4.73 -0.08
C ASN A 165 29.85 4.39 -0.23
N CYS A 166 29.25 4.66 -1.39
CA CYS A 166 27.84 4.33 -1.67
C CYS A 166 27.58 2.83 -1.63
N GLU A 167 28.46 2.00 -2.18
CA GLU A 167 28.34 0.54 -2.11
C GLU A 167 28.45 0.04 -0.67
N SER A 168 29.43 0.53 0.09
CA SER A 168 29.64 0.18 1.49
C SER A 168 28.44 0.58 2.37
N LEU A 169 27.90 1.78 2.17
CA LEU A 169 26.70 2.25 2.87
C LEU A 169 25.48 1.40 2.51
N TYR A 170 25.27 1.13 1.22
CA TYR A 170 24.18 0.26 0.77
C TYR A 170 24.24 -1.11 1.45
N ASP A 171 25.39 -1.76 1.43
CA ASP A 171 25.57 -3.08 2.04
C ASP A 171 25.33 -3.07 3.54
N ASN A 172 25.77 -2.03 4.24
CA ASN A 172 25.58 -1.89 5.67
C ASN A 172 24.11 -1.65 6.04
N PHE A 173 23.41 -0.73 5.36
CA PHE A 173 21.99 -0.48 5.61
C PHE A 173 21.11 -1.64 5.14
N SER A 174 21.46 -2.32 4.05
CA SER A 174 20.75 -3.51 3.58
C SER A 174 20.79 -4.66 4.58
N LYS A 175 21.83 -4.78 5.40
CA LYS A 175 21.92 -5.80 6.46
C LYS A 175 20.94 -5.57 7.60
N LEU A 176 20.45 -4.34 7.77
CA LEU A 176 19.39 -4.04 8.75
C LEU A 176 18.03 -4.57 8.28
N CYS A 177 17.84 -4.72 6.97
CA CYS A 177 16.58 -5.19 6.37
C CYS A 177 16.49 -6.72 6.46
N VAL A 178 16.27 -7.24 7.65
CA VAL A 178 16.14 -8.69 7.89
C VAL A 178 14.72 -9.16 7.58
N ARG A 179 14.60 -10.45 7.23
CA ARG A 179 13.31 -11.02 6.79
C ARG A 179 12.22 -10.94 7.87
N ASP A 180 12.58 -11.08 9.12
CA ASP A 180 11.62 -11.09 10.24
C ASP A 180 11.01 -9.71 10.50
N ASP A 181 11.71 -8.64 10.08
CA ASP A 181 11.23 -7.26 10.18
C ASP A 181 10.41 -6.83 8.93
N GLN A 182 10.26 -7.70 7.93
CA GLN A 182 9.47 -7.38 6.73
C GLN A 182 8.00 -7.29 7.08
N LEU A 183 7.38 -6.11 6.83
CA LEU A 183 5.98 -5.84 7.18
C LEU A 183 5.00 -6.57 6.27
N PHE A 184 5.32 -6.63 4.99
CA PHE A 184 4.47 -7.26 3.98
C PHE A 184 5.29 -8.19 3.10
N ARG A 185 4.72 -9.35 2.81
CA ARG A 185 5.27 -10.31 1.85
C ARG A 185 4.49 -10.19 0.54
N ASP A 186 5.20 -10.00 -0.56
CA ASP A 186 4.59 -10.08 -1.89
C ASP A 186 4.13 -11.49 -2.19
N THR A 187 2.91 -11.62 -2.65
CA THR A 187 2.31 -12.87 -3.13
C THR A 187 1.39 -12.58 -4.32
N SER A 188 0.83 -13.61 -4.92
CA SER A 188 -0.18 -13.52 -5.96
C SER A 188 -1.45 -14.26 -5.56
N MET A 189 -2.58 -13.97 -6.21
CA MET A 189 -3.83 -14.70 -5.97
C MET A 189 -3.65 -16.19 -6.28
N ARG A 190 -2.88 -16.54 -7.30
CA ARG A 190 -2.50 -17.94 -7.61
C ARG A 190 -1.85 -18.61 -6.40
N GLN A 191 -0.89 -17.95 -5.76
CA GLN A 191 -0.21 -18.50 -4.59
C GLN A 191 -1.14 -18.60 -3.38
N LEU A 192 -1.97 -17.58 -3.13
CA LEU A 192 -2.94 -17.58 -2.03
C LEU A 192 -3.92 -18.76 -2.16
N ILE A 193 -4.44 -19.01 -3.35
CA ILE A 193 -5.37 -20.14 -3.60
C ILE A 193 -4.64 -21.48 -3.48
N SER A 194 -3.47 -21.62 -4.12
CA SER A 194 -2.73 -22.90 -4.13
C SER A 194 -2.16 -23.30 -2.77
N GLN A 195 -1.86 -22.32 -1.90
CA GLN A 195 -1.35 -22.55 -0.55
C GLN A 195 -2.45 -22.59 0.52
N TYR A 196 -3.73 -22.50 0.11
CA TYR A 196 -4.90 -22.42 0.99
C TYR A 196 -4.93 -21.21 1.94
N ASP A 197 -4.01 -20.23 1.79
CA ASP A 197 -3.99 -19.02 2.61
C ASP A 197 -5.28 -18.20 2.43
N TYR A 198 -5.86 -18.21 1.23
CA TYR A 198 -7.14 -17.57 0.96
C TYR A 198 -8.27 -18.15 1.83
N MET A 199 -8.32 -19.46 1.98
CA MET A 199 -9.32 -20.13 2.85
C MET A 199 -9.06 -19.85 4.32
N HIS A 200 -7.79 -19.80 4.75
CA HIS A 200 -7.43 -19.46 6.13
C HIS A 200 -7.88 -18.04 6.49
N THR A 201 -7.77 -17.08 5.55
CA THR A 201 -8.27 -15.71 5.75
C THR A 201 -9.79 -15.69 6.00
N LEU A 202 -10.55 -16.53 5.29
CA LEU A 202 -12.00 -16.60 5.44
C LEU A 202 -12.45 -17.31 6.72
N LEU A 203 -11.73 -18.33 7.17
CA LEU A 203 -12.12 -19.18 8.31
C LEU A 203 -11.82 -18.56 9.69
N ALA A 204 -11.24 -17.38 9.74
CA ALA A 204 -10.94 -16.69 10.98
C ALA A 204 -12.17 -16.04 11.62
N SER A 205 -12.04 -15.67 12.89
CA SER A 205 -13.05 -14.89 13.61
C SER A 205 -12.78 -13.38 13.45
N ASN A 206 -13.80 -12.56 13.69
CA ASN A 206 -13.70 -11.09 13.67
C ASN A 206 -13.17 -10.52 12.35
N LEU A 207 -13.75 -10.96 11.25
CA LEU A 207 -13.39 -10.50 9.92
C LEU A 207 -13.70 -9.01 9.75
N ARG A 208 -12.71 -8.29 9.22
CA ARG A 208 -12.76 -6.88 8.87
C ARG A 208 -12.37 -6.73 7.42
N TRP A 209 -13.32 -6.34 6.58
CA TRP A 209 -13.09 -6.16 5.15
C TRP A 209 -13.28 -4.71 4.76
N MET A 210 -12.37 -4.18 3.96
CA MET A 210 -12.49 -2.84 3.36
C MET A 210 -12.38 -3.00 1.85
N PHE A 211 -13.37 -2.51 1.10
CA PHE A 211 -13.47 -2.72 -0.33
C PHE A 211 -13.34 -1.42 -1.11
N GLY A 212 -12.27 -1.29 -1.85
CA GLY A 212 -12.07 -0.28 -2.90
C GLY A 212 -12.72 -0.69 -4.21
N HIS A 213 -12.91 -2.01 -4.41
CA HIS A 213 -13.61 -2.59 -5.57
C HIS A 213 -14.53 -3.70 -5.10
N LEU A 214 -15.72 -3.82 -5.71
CA LEU A 214 -16.56 -5.00 -5.50
C LEU A 214 -15.85 -6.25 -6.05
N ASN A 215 -16.03 -7.36 -5.35
CA ASN A 215 -15.24 -8.57 -5.60
C ASN A 215 -16.10 -9.84 -5.52
N GLU A 216 -15.47 -10.99 -5.75
CA GLU A 216 -16.11 -12.31 -5.80
C GLU A 216 -16.84 -12.71 -4.52
N LEU A 217 -16.49 -12.15 -3.37
CA LEU A 217 -17.10 -12.50 -2.07
C LEU A 217 -18.55 -12.00 -1.94
N LEU A 218 -18.92 -10.99 -2.74
CA LEU A 218 -20.24 -10.36 -2.74
C LEU A 218 -21.04 -10.68 -4.01
N LEU A 219 -20.84 -11.86 -4.61
CA LEU A 219 -21.57 -12.30 -5.78
C LEU A 219 -22.64 -13.35 -5.43
N PRO A 220 -23.84 -13.31 -6.07
CA PRO A 220 -24.78 -14.41 -6.02
C PRO A 220 -24.26 -15.61 -6.85
N ASP A 221 -24.70 -16.83 -6.51
CA ASP A 221 -24.23 -18.07 -7.11
C ASP A 221 -24.36 -18.10 -8.64
N ASP A 222 -25.50 -17.66 -9.15
CA ASP A 222 -25.81 -17.64 -10.58
C ASP A 222 -24.86 -16.72 -11.36
N LEU A 223 -24.57 -15.53 -10.81
CA LEU A 223 -23.65 -14.60 -11.44
C LEU A 223 -22.19 -15.07 -11.32
N PHE A 224 -21.83 -15.68 -10.21
CA PHE A 224 -20.49 -16.30 -10.04
C PHE A 224 -20.26 -17.37 -11.12
N GLU A 225 -21.21 -18.27 -11.34
CA GLU A 225 -21.11 -19.33 -12.36
C GLU A 225 -21.07 -18.76 -13.80
N GLU A 226 -21.85 -17.71 -14.09
CA GLU A 226 -21.78 -17.04 -15.39
C GLU A 226 -20.38 -16.48 -15.67
N ILE A 227 -19.79 -15.75 -14.69
CA ILE A 227 -18.45 -15.18 -14.82
C ILE A 227 -17.40 -16.26 -14.97
N LEU A 228 -17.46 -17.29 -14.10
CA LEU A 228 -16.54 -18.41 -14.11
C LEU A 228 -16.55 -19.14 -15.46
N THR A 229 -17.75 -19.37 -16.02
CA THR A 229 -17.91 -20.06 -17.31
C THR A 229 -17.44 -19.19 -18.47
N ALA A 230 -17.76 -17.89 -18.44
CA ALA A 230 -17.39 -16.95 -19.51
C ALA A 230 -15.87 -16.73 -19.61
N HIS A 231 -15.15 -16.85 -18.48
CA HIS A 231 -13.71 -16.55 -18.39
C HIS A 231 -12.88 -17.77 -17.95
N GLU A 232 -13.36 -19.00 -18.16
CA GLU A 232 -12.70 -20.23 -17.66
C GLU A 232 -11.24 -20.34 -18.12
N ALA A 233 -10.96 -20.08 -19.40
CA ALA A 233 -9.63 -20.24 -19.96
C ALA A 233 -8.65 -19.19 -19.39
N GLU A 234 -9.07 -17.93 -19.35
CA GLU A 234 -8.29 -16.81 -18.83
C GLU A 234 -8.03 -16.95 -17.33
N LEU A 235 -9.03 -17.34 -16.56
CA LEU A 235 -8.92 -17.56 -15.12
C LEU A 235 -8.01 -18.74 -14.80
N LYS A 236 -8.08 -19.83 -15.58
CA LYS A 236 -7.18 -20.96 -15.42
C LYS A 236 -5.72 -20.57 -15.67
N ASP A 237 -5.47 -19.79 -16.71
CA ASP A 237 -4.13 -19.31 -17.01
C ASP A 237 -3.62 -18.35 -15.94
N PHE A 238 -4.47 -17.42 -15.50
CA PHE A 238 -4.15 -16.39 -14.52
C PHE A 238 -3.97 -16.94 -13.09
N LEU A 239 -4.94 -17.74 -12.60
CA LEU A 239 -4.97 -18.26 -11.24
C LEU A 239 -4.26 -19.61 -11.08
N GLY A 240 -4.12 -20.37 -12.16
CA GLY A 240 -3.65 -21.75 -12.10
C GLY A 240 -4.60 -22.68 -11.33
N ALA A 241 -5.83 -22.24 -11.05
CA ALA A 241 -6.86 -22.96 -10.32
C ALA A 241 -7.92 -23.53 -11.29
N THR A 242 -8.48 -24.66 -10.92
CA THR A 242 -9.59 -25.26 -11.67
C THR A 242 -10.93 -24.61 -11.31
N PRO A 243 -11.94 -24.63 -12.19
CA PRO A 243 -13.28 -24.16 -11.87
C PRO A 243 -13.87 -24.80 -10.59
N ALA A 244 -13.55 -26.07 -10.34
CA ALA A 244 -14.00 -26.78 -9.15
C ALA A 244 -13.40 -26.21 -7.85
N GLU A 245 -12.11 -25.83 -7.87
CA GLU A 245 -11.45 -25.18 -6.75
C GLU A 245 -12.05 -23.81 -6.49
N LEU A 246 -12.29 -22.99 -7.53
CA LEU A 246 -12.91 -21.67 -7.40
C LEU A 246 -14.35 -21.76 -6.86
N ARG A 247 -15.13 -22.76 -7.29
CA ARG A 247 -16.47 -23.05 -6.70
C ARG A 247 -16.38 -23.41 -5.23
N SER A 248 -15.39 -24.22 -4.86
CA SER A 248 -15.18 -24.60 -3.46
C SER A 248 -14.88 -23.37 -2.59
N VAL A 249 -14.04 -22.47 -3.10
CA VAL A 249 -13.73 -21.17 -2.44
C VAL A 249 -14.97 -20.31 -2.33
N HIS A 250 -15.76 -20.18 -3.38
CA HIS A 250 -17.01 -19.40 -3.38
C HIS A 250 -18.02 -19.93 -2.37
N ASN A 251 -18.24 -21.25 -2.35
CA ASN A 251 -19.16 -21.89 -1.40
C ASN A 251 -18.72 -21.69 0.05
N LEU A 252 -17.39 -21.78 0.31
CA LEU A 252 -16.85 -21.49 1.63
C LEU A 252 -17.09 -20.02 2.01
N ALA A 253 -16.75 -19.08 1.11
CA ALA A 253 -16.94 -17.65 1.35
C ALA A 253 -18.40 -17.32 1.65
N LYS A 254 -19.33 -17.90 0.91
CA LYS A 254 -20.77 -17.77 1.15
C LYS A 254 -21.16 -18.27 2.54
N GLY A 255 -20.71 -19.46 2.93
CA GLY A 255 -20.95 -20.00 4.27
C GLY A 255 -20.41 -19.07 5.37
N VAL A 256 -19.23 -18.51 5.18
CA VAL A 256 -18.62 -17.55 6.10
C VAL A 256 -19.45 -16.25 6.19
N VAL A 257 -19.88 -15.69 5.06
CA VAL A 257 -20.73 -14.50 4.98
C VAL A 257 -22.09 -14.77 5.67
N GLU A 258 -22.59 -16.00 5.63
CA GLU A 258 -23.85 -16.39 6.25
C GLU A 258 -23.76 -16.59 7.76
N GLU A 259 -22.65 -17.12 8.27
CA GLU A 259 -22.54 -17.61 9.64
C GLU A 259 -21.65 -16.77 10.56
N THR A 260 -20.75 -15.97 9.98
CA THR A 260 -19.71 -15.25 10.75
C THR A 260 -20.07 -13.76 10.92
N ASN A 261 -19.62 -13.19 12.04
CA ASN A 261 -19.69 -11.74 12.23
C ASN A 261 -18.63 -11.06 11.38
N ILE A 262 -19.06 -10.27 10.40
CA ILE A 262 -18.17 -9.54 9.49
C ILE A 262 -18.53 -8.07 9.50
N ARG A 263 -17.52 -7.22 9.66
CA ARG A 263 -17.65 -5.78 9.47
C ARG A 263 -17.06 -5.39 8.11
N ILE A 264 -17.85 -4.75 7.28
CA ILE A 264 -17.46 -4.39 5.91
C ILE A 264 -17.54 -2.87 5.75
N LEU A 265 -16.42 -2.26 5.39
CA LEU A 265 -16.31 -0.91 4.89
C LEU A 265 -16.25 -0.95 3.36
N ILE A 266 -17.08 -0.18 2.69
CA ILE A 266 -17.08 -0.10 1.23
C ILE A 266 -16.94 1.37 0.83
N TYR A 267 -16.00 1.66 -0.06
CA TYR A 267 -15.90 2.98 -0.66
C TYR A 267 -17.06 3.22 -1.64
N GLU A 268 -17.68 4.39 -1.57
CA GLU A 268 -18.71 4.80 -2.52
C GLU A 268 -18.21 4.71 -3.98
N ALA A 269 -16.94 4.98 -4.20
CA ALA A 269 -16.28 4.82 -5.49
C ALA A 269 -16.38 3.39 -6.03
N ALA A 270 -16.38 2.35 -5.19
CA ALA A 270 -16.54 0.96 -5.62
C ALA A 270 -17.91 0.70 -6.25
N PHE A 271 -18.98 1.25 -5.68
CA PHE A 271 -20.32 1.17 -6.26
C PHE A 271 -20.45 2.00 -7.53
N SER A 272 -19.87 3.21 -7.53
CA SER A 272 -19.89 4.09 -8.71
C SER A 272 -19.14 3.48 -9.88
N SER A 273 -17.98 2.89 -9.64
CA SER A 273 -17.21 2.15 -10.65
C SER A 273 -18.01 0.95 -11.18
N MET A 274 -18.58 0.14 -10.30
CA MET A 274 -19.45 -0.98 -10.69
C MET A 274 -20.65 -0.50 -11.54
N ALA A 275 -21.33 0.57 -11.13
CA ALA A 275 -22.50 1.08 -11.83
C ALA A 275 -22.15 1.63 -13.24
N VAL A 276 -21.04 2.34 -13.38
CA VAL A 276 -20.64 3.03 -14.61
C VAL A 276 -19.89 2.11 -15.56
N SER A 277 -18.82 1.47 -15.11
CA SER A 277 -17.93 0.63 -15.94
C SER A 277 -18.27 -0.87 -15.86
N GLY A 278 -18.92 -1.31 -14.80
CA GLY A 278 -19.15 -2.73 -14.52
C GLY A 278 -17.91 -3.45 -14.00
N GLU A 279 -16.92 -2.72 -13.54
CA GLU A 279 -15.66 -3.27 -13.09
C GLU A 279 -15.84 -4.10 -11.80
N LEU A 280 -15.40 -5.35 -11.86
CA LEU A 280 -15.42 -6.31 -10.76
C LEU A 280 -14.03 -6.90 -10.57
N ASP A 281 -13.57 -6.95 -9.32
CA ASP A 281 -12.35 -7.64 -8.93
C ASP A 281 -12.66 -9.13 -8.66
N PHE A 282 -12.54 -9.98 -9.68
CA PHE A 282 -12.81 -11.41 -9.56
C PHE A 282 -11.49 -12.17 -9.31
N PHE A 283 -11.16 -12.43 -8.05
CA PHE A 283 -9.89 -13.02 -7.63
C PHE A 283 -8.66 -12.25 -8.18
N SER A 284 -8.67 -10.94 -8.08
CA SER A 284 -7.67 -10.04 -8.69
C SER A 284 -7.61 -10.08 -10.22
N TYR A 285 -8.55 -10.76 -10.87
CA TYR A 285 -8.78 -10.68 -12.31
C TYR A 285 -9.90 -9.69 -12.58
N LYS A 286 -9.63 -8.70 -13.42
CA LYS A 286 -10.59 -7.65 -13.74
C LYS A 286 -11.63 -8.15 -14.74
N VAL A 287 -12.88 -8.14 -14.34
CA VAL A 287 -14.04 -8.49 -15.18
C VAL A 287 -14.92 -7.26 -15.40
N ASN A 288 -15.45 -7.09 -16.60
CA ASN A 288 -16.41 -6.04 -16.89
C ASN A 288 -17.82 -6.65 -17.06
N LEU A 289 -18.69 -6.36 -16.11
CA LEU A 289 -20.06 -6.87 -16.09
C LEU A 289 -20.96 -6.13 -17.06
N THR A 290 -21.88 -6.86 -17.69
CA THR A 290 -22.98 -6.29 -18.46
C THR A 290 -23.96 -5.52 -17.56
N PRO A 291 -24.81 -4.61 -18.11
CA PRO A 291 -25.78 -3.87 -17.31
C PRO A 291 -26.71 -4.74 -16.47
N ASP A 292 -27.14 -5.90 -16.98
CA ASP A 292 -27.97 -6.86 -16.26
C ASP A 292 -27.20 -7.50 -15.09
N GLN A 293 -25.97 -7.94 -15.33
CA GLN A 293 -25.09 -8.51 -14.30
C GLN A 293 -24.78 -7.49 -13.19
N ARG A 294 -24.55 -6.21 -13.54
CA ARG A 294 -24.37 -5.12 -12.56
C ARG A 294 -25.58 -4.98 -11.65
N SER A 295 -26.78 -4.95 -12.26
CA SER A 295 -28.04 -4.84 -11.51
C SER A 295 -28.21 -6.01 -10.53
N ARG A 296 -27.94 -7.24 -10.96
CA ARG A 296 -28.00 -8.43 -10.10
C ARG A 296 -26.98 -8.36 -8.96
N CYS A 297 -25.74 -7.99 -9.26
CA CYS A 297 -24.68 -7.83 -8.26
C CYS A 297 -25.06 -6.80 -7.19
N ILE A 298 -25.45 -5.58 -7.59
CA ILE A 298 -25.84 -4.51 -6.66
C ILE A 298 -27.08 -4.93 -5.85
N SER A 299 -28.06 -5.53 -6.49
CA SER A 299 -29.27 -6.01 -5.80
C SER A 299 -28.97 -7.05 -4.74
N TYR A 300 -28.03 -7.96 -5.01
CA TYR A 300 -27.58 -8.98 -4.06
C TYR A 300 -26.88 -8.34 -2.85
N VAL A 301 -25.95 -7.40 -3.08
CA VAL A 301 -25.28 -6.68 -1.98
C VAL A 301 -26.29 -5.95 -1.10
N LEU A 302 -27.26 -5.25 -1.70
CA LEU A 302 -28.35 -4.59 -0.96
C LEU A 302 -29.23 -5.57 -0.18
N GLN A 303 -29.45 -6.76 -0.72
CA GLN A 303 -30.17 -7.84 -0.04
C GLN A 303 -29.37 -8.34 1.18
N LEU A 304 -28.06 -8.58 1.04
CA LEU A 304 -27.20 -8.95 2.16
C LEU A 304 -27.24 -7.91 3.28
N CYS A 305 -27.16 -6.62 2.95
CA CYS A 305 -27.25 -5.52 3.93
C CYS A 305 -28.57 -5.54 4.72
N LYS A 306 -29.67 -6.00 4.11
CA LYS A 306 -31.01 -6.00 4.74
C LYS A 306 -31.33 -7.25 5.56
N GLN A 307 -30.81 -8.39 5.15
CA GLN A 307 -31.25 -9.70 5.65
C GLN A 307 -30.30 -10.31 6.69
N ARG A 308 -29.03 -9.90 6.72
CA ARG A 308 -28.02 -10.54 7.57
C ARG A 308 -27.70 -9.67 8.79
N GLU A 309 -28.03 -10.17 9.99
CA GLU A 309 -27.76 -9.46 11.26
C GLU A 309 -26.29 -9.50 11.65
N LYS A 310 -25.56 -10.55 11.23
CA LYS A 310 -24.13 -10.74 11.52
C LYS A 310 -23.22 -10.01 10.53
N LEU A 311 -23.79 -9.44 9.47
CA LEU A 311 -23.05 -8.74 8.43
C LEU A 311 -23.35 -7.24 8.53
N GLU A 312 -22.36 -6.49 8.97
CA GLU A 312 -22.49 -5.05 9.14
C GLU A 312 -21.77 -4.31 8.03
N PHE A 313 -22.46 -3.37 7.39
CA PHE A 313 -21.92 -2.54 6.33
C PHE A 313 -21.88 -1.07 6.73
N ARG A 314 -20.76 -0.41 6.38
CA ARG A 314 -20.65 1.04 6.38
C ARG A 314 -20.08 1.54 5.06
N LEU A 315 -20.62 2.63 4.56
CA LEU A 315 -20.20 3.30 3.35
C LEU A 315 -19.21 4.41 3.68
N ILE A 316 -18.09 4.43 2.99
CA ILE A 316 -17.11 5.51 3.05
C ILE A 316 -17.38 6.43 1.85
N SER A 317 -17.90 7.63 2.11
CA SER A 317 -18.14 8.66 1.11
C SER A 317 -17.00 9.66 1.12
N GLY A 318 -16.31 9.81 0.00
CA GLY A 318 -15.15 10.70 -0.11
C GLY A 318 -13.86 10.11 0.45
N ARG A 319 -12.97 10.99 0.92
CA ARG A 319 -11.62 10.60 1.38
C ARG A 319 -11.56 10.57 2.89
N ILE A 320 -10.98 9.52 3.45
CA ILE A 320 -10.71 9.42 4.89
C ILE A 320 -9.60 10.42 5.28
N VAL A 321 -8.58 10.56 4.43
CA VAL A 321 -7.47 11.53 4.59
C VAL A 321 -7.49 12.47 3.40
N ASN A 322 -7.89 13.71 3.63
CA ASN A 322 -8.04 14.72 2.57
C ASN A 322 -6.72 15.25 2.03
N ASP A 323 -5.64 15.11 2.78
CA ASP A 323 -4.33 15.67 2.45
C ASP A 323 -3.60 14.89 1.35
N PHE A 324 -3.99 13.64 1.10
CA PHE A 324 -3.34 12.84 0.05
C PHE A 324 -3.85 13.23 -1.33
N GLN A 325 -2.92 13.52 -2.23
CA GLN A 325 -3.24 13.83 -3.63
C GLN A 325 -3.85 12.62 -4.33
N TYR A 326 -3.31 11.45 -4.04
CA TYR A 326 -3.82 10.16 -4.50
C TYR A 326 -4.17 9.32 -3.28
N VAL A 327 -5.35 8.74 -3.29
CA VAL A 327 -5.79 7.80 -2.27
C VAL A 327 -5.83 6.43 -2.93
N ALA A 328 -5.06 5.53 -2.39
CA ALA A 328 -5.15 4.13 -2.76
C ALA A 328 -6.34 3.53 -2.00
N ASP A 329 -7.28 3.00 -2.75
CA ASP A 329 -8.45 2.29 -2.22
C ASP A 329 -8.32 0.78 -2.51
N PRO A 330 -7.35 0.06 -1.92
CA PRO A 330 -7.18 -1.36 -2.13
C PRO A 330 -8.30 -2.15 -1.45
N ASN A 331 -8.51 -3.37 -1.90
CA ASN A 331 -9.27 -4.32 -1.12
C ASN A 331 -8.38 -4.83 0.03
N MET A 332 -8.83 -4.64 1.26
CA MET A 332 -8.12 -5.07 2.47
C MET A 332 -8.93 -6.12 3.22
N PHE A 333 -8.29 -7.22 3.58
CA PHE A 333 -8.88 -8.35 4.28
C PHE A 333 -8.08 -8.61 5.56
N LEU A 334 -8.68 -8.30 6.71
CA LEU A 334 -8.07 -8.52 8.03
C LEU A 334 -8.79 -9.65 8.75
N SER A 335 -8.05 -10.62 9.23
CA SER A 335 -8.62 -11.81 9.86
C SER A 335 -7.91 -12.25 11.13
N GLY A 336 -6.79 -11.64 11.48
CA GLY A 336 -5.95 -12.07 12.59
C GLY A 336 -5.26 -13.44 12.40
N ALA A 337 -5.55 -14.15 11.30
CA ALA A 337 -4.90 -15.41 10.94
C ALA A 337 -4.02 -15.26 9.69
N ALA A 338 -4.56 -14.58 8.68
CA ALA A 338 -3.87 -14.30 7.41
C ALA A 338 -4.49 -13.05 6.79
N SER A 339 -3.89 -11.90 7.01
CA SER A 339 -4.37 -10.63 6.49
C SER A 339 -3.62 -10.20 5.26
N TYR A 340 -4.32 -9.58 4.30
CA TYR A 340 -3.68 -9.12 3.07
C TYR A 340 -4.41 -7.93 2.43
N LEU A 341 -3.67 -7.23 1.56
CA LEU A 341 -4.19 -6.17 0.70
C LEU A 341 -4.05 -6.61 -0.76
N ARG A 342 -5.11 -6.45 -1.55
CA ARG A 342 -5.01 -6.51 -3.02
C ARG A 342 -4.65 -5.11 -3.50
N LEU A 343 -3.41 -4.93 -3.94
CA LEU A 343 -2.95 -3.67 -4.49
C LEU A 343 -3.55 -3.48 -5.90
N ASP A 344 -3.60 -2.25 -6.39
CA ASP A 344 -4.34 -1.86 -7.59
C ASP A 344 -4.13 -2.80 -8.79
N ASN A 345 -5.25 -3.15 -9.45
CA ASN A 345 -5.32 -4.05 -10.61
C ASN A 345 -4.77 -3.45 -11.92
N ASN A 346 -4.37 -2.19 -11.93
CA ASN A 346 -3.72 -1.56 -13.10
C ASN A 346 -2.24 -1.95 -13.27
N CYS A 347 -1.69 -2.67 -12.29
CA CYS A 347 -0.34 -3.20 -12.37
C CYS A 347 -0.34 -4.53 -13.14
N PRO A 348 0.52 -4.72 -14.16
CA PRO A 348 0.63 -5.98 -14.89
C PRO A 348 1.09 -7.15 -14.01
N ILE A 349 1.65 -6.85 -12.85
CA ILE A 349 2.00 -7.84 -11.82
C ILE A 349 0.96 -7.72 -10.71
N ASN A 350 -0.07 -8.55 -10.73
CA ASN A 350 -1.06 -8.62 -9.66
C ASN A 350 -0.39 -8.93 -8.34
N ARG A 351 -0.11 -7.88 -7.58
CA ARG A 351 0.54 -7.97 -6.29
C ARG A 351 -0.48 -7.94 -5.18
N ILE A 352 -0.34 -8.93 -4.33
CA ILE A 352 -1.00 -8.99 -3.04
C ILE A 352 0.06 -8.79 -1.98
N ALA A 353 -0.16 -7.81 -1.12
CA ALA A 353 0.68 -7.55 0.03
C ALA A 353 0.12 -8.33 1.22
N MET A 354 0.72 -9.47 1.55
CA MET A 354 0.34 -10.27 2.70
C MET A 354 1.01 -9.72 3.96
N VAL A 355 0.24 -9.44 5.00
CA VAL A 355 0.78 -8.93 6.27
C VAL A 355 1.63 -10.02 6.92
N ASN A 356 2.90 -9.70 7.21
CA ASN A 356 3.89 -10.65 7.71
C ASN A 356 4.38 -10.33 9.12
N ASN A 357 3.90 -9.23 9.70
CA ASN A 357 4.36 -8.70 10.97
C ASN A 357 3.16 -8.41 11.88
N SER A 358 3.21 -8.91 13.13
CA SER A 358 2.09 -8.77 14.06
C SER A 358 1.82 -7.32 14.46
N VAL A 359 2.85 -6.48 14.59
CA VAL A 359 2.66 -5.06 14.87
C VAL A 359 1.91 -4.38 13.73
N MET A 360 2.25 -4.71 12.47
CA MET A 360 1.54 -4.16 11.31
C MET A 360 0.10 -4.66 11.24
N GLU A 361 -0.16 -5.90 11.59
CA GLU A 361 -1.51 -6.48 11.72
C GLU A 361 -2.35 -5.68 12.72
N ASP A 362 -1.80 -5.41 13.90
CA ASP A 362 -2.46 -4.61 14.94
C ASP A 362 -2.73 -3.17 14.45
N ARG A 363 -1.77 -2.54 13.76
CA ARG A 363 -1.92 -1.19 13.20
C ARG A 363 -3.01 -1.10 12.13
N LEU A 364 -3.09 -2.08 11.23
CA LEU A 364 -4.16 -2.13 10.22
C LEU A 364 -5.53 -2.43 10.85
N SER A 365 -5.57 -3.27 11.88
CA SER A 365 -6.79 -3.54 12.63
C SER A 365 -7.27 -2.30 13.38
N GLU A 366 -6.36 -1.56 14.01
CA GLU A 366 -6.64 -0.28 14.67
C GLU A 366 -7.14 0.77 13.66
N TYR A 367 -6.50 0.87 12.49
CA TYR A 367 -6.96 1.73 11.39
C TYR A 367 -8.41 1.41 11.00
N PHE A 368 -8.70 0.14 10.73
CA PHE A 368 -10.05 -0.28 10.39
C PHE A 368 -11.06 0.10 11.49
N ASP A 369 -10.74 -0.19 12.76
CA ASP A 369 -11.63 0.07 13.90
C ASP A 369 -11.83 1.58 14.14
N GLN A 370 -10.80 2.40 13.90
CA GLN A 370 -10.93 3.85 13.97
C GLN A 370 -11.83 4.39 12.84
N VAL A 371 -11.60 3.96 11.59
CA VAL A 371 -12.48 4.33 10.46
C VAL A 371 -13.90 3.84 10.69
N TRP A 372 -14.07 2.63 11.21
CA TRP A 372 -15.39 2.09 11.54
C TRP A 372 -16.15 2.95 12.55
N ASN A 373 -15.47 3.50 13.52
CA ASN A 373 -16.05 4.30 14.59
C ASN A 373 -16.12 5.80 14.30
N LEU A 374 -15.68 6.24 13.12
CA LEU A 374 -15.86 7.65 12.75
C LEU A 374 -17.34 8.00 12.69
N ASP A 375 -17.73 8.94 13.54
CA ASP A 375 -19.07 9.59 13.53
C ASP A 375 -19.02 10.81 12.59
N ASP A 376 -18.45 10.64 11.40
CA ASP A 376 -18.26 11.68 10.41
C ASP A 376 -19.28 11.53 9.27
N GLN A 377 -19.58 12.63 8.58
CA GLN A 377 -20.42 12.64 7.38
C GLN A 377 -19.87 11.71 6.27
N ASN A 378 -18.58 11.37 6.36
CA ASN A 378 -17.90 10.51 5.41
C ASN A 378 -18.05 9.00 5.67
N VAL A 379 -18.55 8.58 6.84
CA VAL A 379 -18.77 7.14 7.13
C VAL A 379 -20.19 6.92 7.62
N THR A 380 -21.01 6.37 6.75
CA THR A 380 -22.44 6.18 7.01
C THR A 380 -22.78 4.70 7.18
N LYS A 381 -23.55 4.38 8.22
CA LYS A 381 -24.07 3.03 8.42
C LYS A 381 -25.13 2.73 7.36
N ILE A 382 -24.93 1.71 6.56
CA ILE A 382 -25.95 1.18 5.65
C ILE A 382 -26.89 0.33 6.51
N GLY A 383 -28.06 0.86 6.88
CA GLY A 383 -29.05 0.17 7.70
C GLY A 383 -30.42 0.08 7.03
N ARG A 384 -31.36 -0.64 7.67
CA ARG A 384 -32.74 -0.83 7.18
C ARG A 384 -33.49 0.49 6.84
N ALA A 385 -33.01 1.64 7.31
CA ALA A 385 -33.65 2.93 7.08
C ALA A 385 -33.06 3.72 5.90
N SER A 386 -31.78 3.53 5.54
CA SER A 386 -31.10 4.29 4.48
C SER A 386 -31.34 3.75 3.07
N CYS A 387 -31.98 2.60 2.94
CA CYS A 387 -32.33 2.00 1.64
C CYS A 387 -33.69 2.44 1.09
N ARG A 388 -34.25 3.57 1.56
CA ARG A 388 -35.58 4.07 1.13
C ARG A 388 -35.52 5.27 0.19
N GLU A 389 -34.35 5.75 -0.15
CA GLU A 389 -34.09 6.73 -1.19
C GLU A 389 -33.18 6.10 -2.27
#